data_9941378dfef4bd3682f462b89333de98
#
_entry.id   9941378dfef4bd3682f462b89333de98
#
_cell.length_a   1.000
_cell.length_b   1.000
_cell.length_c   1.000
_cell.angle_alpha   90.00
_cell.angle_beta   90.00
_cell.angle_gamma   90.00
#
_symmetry.space_group_name_H-M   'P 1'
#
loop_
_entity.id
_entity.type
_entity.pdbx_description
1 polymer ?
#
loop_
_entity_poly.entity_id
_entity_poly.type
_entity_poly.pdbx_seq_one_letter_code
_entity_poly.pdbx_strand_id
1 'polypeptide(L)'
;MDMDPHRPKAIYGFNGTERPGAVYLAAVLAAHNQKCLPAFSIYGKDVLDKDDSSIPEDVENKILQFVKAGISVSLMRNKSYLSIGGVSMGIAGSMVNPDFFQDYLGIRTEYVDMTEIVRRIERKIYDEKEFIRAVEWVKKYCKEGSDNNPPNIQRSRKQKDSDWEIVVKMTQIIRDLIVGNPNLEDIGFIEESYGHNAIAAGFQGQRNWTDHYPNGDFSETILNNSFDWNGIRAPYILATENDCLNAAAMLFGYLLTDTAQVFADVRTYWSKEAVKRVTDYILKDELETGIIHLINSGSAAIDVTGLQKINGKPAIKPYWDITEDEVFKSLDNTLFYPANVQYFRGGGFSVNFLTEGKMQVTISRINLVKGLGPVLQLAEGYTVDIPKNIYDILDRRTDPTWPSTWFVPKLTGKGSFKDIYSVMYNWGANHAALSYGHIWKDLITLSSMLRIPVSMHNVSEDEIFRPSAWSAFGTQDLESSDYRACKNYGPLYGHH
;
A
#
# COMPACT_ATOMS: atom_id res chain seq x y z
N MET A 1 2.42 27.81 22.68
CA MET A 1 1.87 26.45 22.74
C MET A 1 0.71 26.40 21.76
N ASP A 2 0.71 25.45 20.80
CA ASP A 2 -0.40 25.23 19.89
C ASP A 2 -1.46 24.36 20.58
N MET A 3 -2.68 24.88 20.70
CA MET A 3 -3.78 24.24 21.42
C MET A 3 -4.69 23.38 20.50
N ASP A 4 -4.45 23.35 19.17
CA ASP A 4 -5.24 22.51 18.27
C ASP A 4 -4.94 21.02 18.53
N PRO A 5 -5.90 20.21 19.03
CA PRO A 5 -5.68 18.81 19.35
C PRO A 5 -5.51 17.92 18.10
N HIS A 6 -5.96 18.40 16.94
CA HIS A 6 -5.98 17.65 15.68
C HIS A 6 -4.74 17.90 14.81
N ARG A 7 -3.77 18.67 15.31
CA ARG A 7 -2.54 18.97 14.60
C ARG A 7 -1.35 18.27 15.23
N PRO A 8 -0.61 17.42 14.49
CA PRO A 8 0.66 16.88 14.97
C PRO A 8 1.63 17.99 15.35
N LYS A 9 2.40 17.80 16.42
CA LYS A 9 3.28 18.81 16.99
C LYS A 9 4.68 18.25 17.19
N ALA A 10 5.69 19.03 16.85
CA ALA A 10 7.08 18.81 17.24
C ALA A 10 7.64 20.04 17.92
N ILE A 11 8.51 19.82 18.91
CA ILE A 11 9.21 20.88 19.62
C ILE A 11 10.69 20.61 19.46
N TYR A 12 11.39 21.57 18.87
CA TYR A 12 12.85 21.54 18.73
C TYR A 12 13.51 22.30 19.88
N GLY A 13 14.49 21.67 20.52
CA GLY A 13 15.33 22.27 21.54
C GLY A 13 16.81 22.21 21.15
N PHE A 14 17.48 23.36 21.23
CA PHE A 14 18.92 23.43 21.01
C PHE A 14 19.69 22.75 22.14
N ASN A 15 20.61 21.84 21.82
CA ASN A 15 21.48 21.21 22.81
C ASN A 15 22.75 22.04 22.95
N GLY A 16 22.74 23.01 23.84
CA GLY A 16 23.89 23.87 24.08
C GLY A 16 23.97 24.34 25.54
N THR A 17 25.19 24.62 26.02
CA THR A 17 25.46 24.98 27.41
C THR A 17 25.03 26.41 27.75
N GLU A 18 25.16 27.32 26.82
CA GLU A 18 24.88 28.74 27.04
C GLU A 18 23.44 29.15 26.74
N ARG A 19 22.72 28.32 25.98
CA ARG A 19 21.31 28.53 25.65
C ARG A 19 20.50 27.41 26.30
N PRO A 20 19.49 27.74 27.13
CA PRO A 20 18.75 26.72 27.89
C PRO A 20 17.74 25.96 27.02
N GLY A 21 18.14 25.47 25.83
CA GLY A 21 17.26 24.82 24.87
C GLY A 21 16.62 23.55 25.42
N ALA A 22 17.39 22.68 26.08
CA ALA A 22 16.87 21.49 26.72
C ALA A 22 15.85 21.82 27.82
N VAL A 23 16.09 22.86 28.62
CA VAL A 23 15.19 23.29 29.68
C VAL A 23 13.87 23.79 29.10
N TYR A 24 13.92 24.60 28.05
CA TYR A 24 12.71 25.09 27.38
C TYR A 24 11.96 23.96 26.69
N LEU A 25 12.66 23.08 26.00
CA LEU A 25 12.06 21.89 25.38
C LEU A 25 11.26 21.08 26.42
N ALA A 26 11.88 20.75 27.54
CA ALA A 26 11.24 19.99 28.61
C ALA A 26 10.04 20.72 29.20
N ALA A 27 10.15 22.01 29.45
CA ALA A 27 9.07 22.84 29.99
C ALA A 27 7.86 22.90 29.04
N VAL A 28 8.11 23.10 27.74
CA VAL A 28 7.04 23.14 26.72
C VAL A 28 6.41 21.77 26.52
N LEU A 29 7.19 20.69 26.49
CA LEU A 29 6.66 19.33 26.44
C LEU A 29 5.76 19.03 27.64
N ALA A 30 6.22 19.35 28.86
CA ALA A 30 5.42 19.16 30.08
C ALA A 30 4.09 19.91 29.99
N ALA A 31 4.10 21.16 29.53
CA ALA A 31 2.89 21.96 29.35
C ALA A 31 1.91 21.34 28.33
N HIS A 32 2.41 20.79 27.21
CA HIS A 32 1.60 20.10 26.22
C HIS A 32 1.02 18.80 26.80
N ASN A 33 1.82 18.00 27.50
CA ASN A 33 1.38 16.74 28.09
C ASN A 33 0.25 16.96 29.12
N GLN A 34 0.33 18.03 29.93
CA GLN A 34 -0.75 18.41 30.86
C GLN A 34 -2.07 18.77 30.18
N LYS A 35 -2.04 19.12 28.89
CA LYS A 35 -3.21 19.50 28.11
C LYS A 35 -3.67 18.40 27.13
N CYS A 36 -3.19 17.18 27.29
CA CYS A 36 -3.46 16.08 26.36
C CYS A 36 -3.09 16.37 24.90
N LEU A 37 -2.01 17.13 24.69
CA LEU A 37 -1.48 17.54 23.40
C LEU A 37 -0.11 16.88 23.17
N PRO A 38 -0.04 15.61 22.80
CA PRO A 38 1.24 14.92 22.62
C PRO A 38 2.09 15.60 21.55
N ALA A 39 3.38 15.74 21.84
CA ALA A 39 4.34 16.37 20.94
C ALA A 39 5.60 15.52 20.80
N PHE A 40 6.17 15.56 19.59
CA PHE A 40 7.47 14.95 19.30
C PHE A 40 8.58 15.88 19.84
N SER A 41 9.61 15.26 20.42
CA SER A 41 10.79 15.97 20.91
C SER A 41 11.91 15.88 19.90
N ILE A 42 12.41 17.01 19.40
CA ILE A 42 13.57 17.05 18.52
C ILE A 42 14.71 17.71 19.26
N TYR A 43 15.75 16.94 19.53
CA TYR A 43 16.87 17.34 20.35
C TYR A 43 18.14 16.58 19.91
N GLY A 44 19.23 17.33 19.68
CA GLY A 44 20.51 16.77 19.21
C GLY A 44 21.22 15.97 20.29
N LYS A 45 21.93 14.91 19.90
CA LYS A 45 22.71 14.06 20.81
C LYS A 45 23.90 14.80 21.41
N ASP A 46 24.57 15.60 20.58
CA ASP A 46 25.79 16.31 20.96
C ASP A 46 25.52 17.77 21.34
N VAL A 47 26.35 18.29 22.23
CA VAL A 47 26.34 19.70 22.63
C VAL A 47 26.98 20.53 21.52
N LEU A 48 26.29 21.58 21.11
CA LEU A 48 26.81 22.58 20.18
C LEU A 48 27.51 23.71 20.92
N ASP A 49 28.62 24.17 20.37
CA ASP A 49 29.32 25.34 20.88
C ASP A 49 28.51 26.62 20.68
N LYS A 50 28.85 27.65 21.43
CA LYS A 50 28.11 28.91 21.46
C LYS A 50 27.88 29.56 20.10
N ASP A 51 28.90 29.51 19.26
CA ASP A 51 28.93 30.16 17.95
C ASP A 51 28.55 29.20 16.82
N ASP A 52 28.25 27.93 17.13
CA ASP A 52 27.78 26.94 16.14
C ASP A 52 26.28 27.12 15.89
N SER A 53 25.96 27.46 14.67
CA SER A 53 24.58 27.60 14.17
C SER A 53 24.16 26.43 13.25
N SER A 54 24.99 25.42 13.10
CA SER A 54 24.70 24.25 12.29
C SER A 54 23.51 23.46 12.87
N ILE A 55 22.84 22.71 12.02
CA ILE A 55 21.82 21.74 12.44
C ILE A 55 22.50 20.35 12.40
N PRO A 56 22.61 19.67 13.55
CA PRO A 56 23.17 18.31 13.59
C PRO A 56 22.36 17.35 12.69
N GLU A 57 23.03 16.41 12.07
CA GLU A 57 22.42 15.44 11.15
C GLU A 57 21.26 14.66 11.81
N ASP A 58 21.41 14.27 13.08
CA ASP A 58 20.36 13.55 13.81
C ASP A 58 19.12 14.42 14.07
N VAL A 59 19.30 15.75 14.19
CA VAL A 59 18.20 16.73 14.30
C VAL A 59 17.54 16.91 12.95
N GLU A 60 18.32 17.11 11.88
CA GLU A 60 17.81 17.26 10.51
C GLU A 60 16.98 16.05 10.11
N ASN A 61 17.48 14.84 10.34
CA ASN A 61 16.77 13.60 10.05
C ASN A 61 15.42 13.52 10.78
N LYS A 62 15.35 13.89 12.07
CA LYS A 62 14.09 13.92 12.83
C LYS A 62 13.12 14.99 12.31
N ILE A 63 13.62 16.14 11.91
CA ILE A 63 12.80 17.22 11.31
C ILE A 63 12.19 16.70 10.01
N LEU A 64 12.99 16.14 9.11
CA LEU A 64 12.53 15.60 7.83
C LEU A 64 11.50 14.49 8.03
N GLN A 65 11.78 13.56 8.94
CA GLN A 65 10.86 12.46 9.27
C GLN A 65 9.52 12.99 9.80
N PHE A 66 9.55 13.96 10.71
CA PHE A 66 8.35 14.61 11.23
C PHE A 66 7.56 15.34 10.14
N VAL A 67 8.24 16.13 9.31
CA VAL A 67 7.60 16.92 8.24
C VAL A 67 6.95 15.99 7.22
N LYS A 68 7.63 14.95 6.79
CA LYS A 68 7.13 13.97 5.83
C LYS A 68 5.86 13.29 6.33
N ALA A 69 5.88 12.78 7.56
CA ALA A 69 4.70 12.20 8.19
C ALA A 69 3.57 13.23 8.38
N GLY A 70 3.90 14.46 8.76
CA GLY A 70 2.93 15.55 8.93
C GLY A 70 2.26 15.99 7.62
N ILE A 71 3.01 16.01 6.52
CA ILE A 71 2.45 16.23 5.17
C ILE A 71 1.47 15.12 4.82
N SER A 72 1.82 13.86 5.09
CA SER A 72 0.94 12.71 4.85
C SER A 72 -0.38 12.84 5.61
N VAL A 73 -0.34 13.21 6.89
CA VAL A 73 -1.54 13.52 7.70
C VAL A 73 -2.37 14.63 7.08
N SER A 74 -1.72 15.70 6.61
CA SER A 74 -2.41 16.84 6.00
C SER A 74 -3.09 16.49 4.67
N LEU A 75 -2.43 15.68 3.84
CA LEU A 75 -2.96 15.25 2.53
C LEU A 75 -4.17 14.32 2.65
N MET A 76 -4.26 13.54 3.72
CA MET A 76 -5.42 12.68 3.99
C MET A 76 -6.65 13.48 4.43
N ARG A 77 -6.43 14.56 5.17
CA ARG A 77 -7.53 15.32 5.79
C ARG A 77 -8.51 15.88 4.74
N ASN A 78 -9.81 15.69 4.99
CA ASN A 78 -10.92 16.11 4.13
C ASN A 78 -10.99 15.41 2.76
N LYS A 79 -10.25 14.33 2.57
CA LYS A 79 -10.38 13.43 1.43
C LYS A 79 -11.44 12.36 1.70
N SER A 80 -11.71 11.52 0.72
CA SER A 80 -12.57 10.35 0.91
C SER A 80 -11.82 9.03 0.62
N TYR A 81 -12.30 7.97 1.24
CA TYR A 81 -12.12 6.60 0.80
C TYR A 81 -13.38 6.22 0.01
N LEU A 82 -13.23 5.81 -1.23
CA LEU A 82 -14.34 5.40 -2.08
C LEU A 82 -14.50 3.88 -2.07
N SER A 83 -15.56 3.41 -1.47
CA SER A 83 -15.94 2.00 -1.47
C SER A 83 -16.84 1.71 -2.67
N ILE A 84 -16.34 0.97 -3.67
CA ILE A 84 -17.09 0.57 -4.86
C ILE A 84 -17.55 -0.88 -4.68
N GLY A 85 -18.85 -1.03 -4.40
CA GLY A 85 -19.46 -2.28 -4.01
C GLY A 85 -19.21 -2.64 -2.54
N GLY A 86 -19.49 -3.89 -2.17
CA GLY A 86 -19.26 -4.43 -0.85
C GLY A 86 -17.89 -5.12 -0.73
N VAL A 87 -17.68 -5.82 0.39
CA VAL A 87 -16.50 -6.67 0.59
C VAL A 87 -16.67 -7.97 -0.21
N SER A 88 -15.61 -8.37 -0.90
CA SER A 88 -15.58 -9.63 -1.65
C SER A 88 -15.55 -10.84 -0.74
N MET A 89 -16.20 -11.91 -1.16
CA MET A 89 -16.11 -13.26 -0.60
C MET A 89 -16.27 -13.36 0.93
N GLY A 90 -16.87 -12.35 1.57
CA GLY A 90 -17.07 -12.33 3.02
C GLY A 90 -15.75 -12.16 3.81
N ILE A 91 -14.77 -11.44 3.27
CA ILE A 91 -13.52 -11.11 3.96
C ILE A 91 -13.82 -10.18 5.13
N ALA A 92 -14.18 -10.76 6.25
CA ALA A 92 -14.69 -10.05 7.42
C ALA A 92 -13.68 -9.06 8.02
N GLY A 93 -12.38 -9.33 7.87
CA GLY A 93 -11.32 -8.43 8.34
C GLY A 93 -11.24 -7.10 7.62
N SER A 94 -11.94 -6.96 6.48
CA SER A 94 -12.02 -5.71 5.71
C SER A 94 -13.31 -4.92 5.97
N MET A 95 -14.23 -5.45 6.74
CA MET A 95 -15.43 -4.74 7.16
C MET A 95 -15.11 -3.85 8.36
N VAL A 96 -15.14 -2.55 8.16
CA VAL A 96 -14.81 -1.57 9.19
C VAL A 96 -15.98 -0.62 9.43
N ASN A 97 -16.06 -0.12 10.67
CA ASN A 97 -16.90 1.04 10.93
C ASN A 97 -16.29 2.26 10.21
N PRO A 98 -17.07 3.03 9.44
CA PRO A 98 -16.62 4.28 8.81
C PRO A 98 -15.93 5.26 9.75
N ASP A 99 -16.26 5.24 11.02
CA ASP A 99 -15.64 6.07 12.06
C ASP A 99 -14.11 5.88 12.13
N PHE A 100 -13.59 4.69 11.77
CA PHE A 100 -12.14 4.47 11.70
C PHE A 100 -11.47 5.47 10.75
N PHE A 101 -12.00 5.63 9.55
CA PHE A 101 -11.42 6.55 8.56
C PHE A 101 -11.53 8.00 9.02
N GLN A 102 -12.66 8.36 9.60
CA GLN A 102 -12.90 9.73 10.06
C GLN A 102 -12.07 10.06 11.29
N ASP A 103 -12.13 9.23 12.32
CA ASP A 103 -11.53 9.53 13.62
C ASP A 103 -9.99 9.43 13.61
N TYR A 104 -9.44 8.48 12.85
CA TYR A 104 -7.98 8.28 12.79
C TYR A 104 -7.33 9.00 11.63
N LEU A 105 -7.93 8.99 10.45
CA LEU A 105 -7.29 9.48 9.23
C LEU A 105 -7.82 10.84 8.76
N GLY A 106 -8.94 11.30 9.30
CA GLY A 106 -9.61 12.52 8.83
C GLY A 106 -10.21 12.36 7.42
N ILE A 107 -10.49 11.13 7.01
CA ILE A 107 -11.02 10.75 5.70
C ILE A 107 -12.49 10.33 5.88
N ARG A 108 -13.40 10.86 5.08
CA ARG A 108 -14.78 10.35 5.04
C ARG A 108 -14.87 9.10 4.15
N THR A 109 -15.77 8.19 4.46
CA THR A 109 -16.06 7.04 3.61
C THR A 109 -17.27 7.36 2.73
N GLU A 110 -17.14 7.12 1.42
CA GLU A 110 -18.22 7.23 0.45
C GLU A 110 -18.47 5.89 -0.22
N TYR A 111 -19.71 5.61 -0.56
CA TYR A 111 -20.14 4.32 -1.10
C TYR A 111 -20.75 4.50 -2.48
N VAL A 112 -20.31 3.68 -3.43
CA VAL A 112 -20.87 3.59 -4.77
C VAL A 112 -21.30 2.15 -5.02
N ASP A 113 -22.53 1.97 -5.44
CA ASP A 113 -23.03 0.65 -5.85
C ASP A 113 -22.40 0.22 -7.17
N MET A 114 -22.14 -1.08 -7.33
CA MET A 114 -21.54 -1.64 -8.55
C MET A 114 -22.37 -1.36 -9.81
N THR A 115 -23.69 -1.16 -9.66
CA THR A 115 -24.57 -0.80 -10.77
C THR A 115 -24.25 0.57 -11.39
N GLU A 116 -23.55 1.45 -10.67
CA GLU A 116 -23.10 2.72 -11.24
C GLU A 116 -22.08 2.51 -12.36
N ILE A 117 -21.17 1.54 -12.23
CA ILE A 117 -20.26 1.17 -13.32
C ILE A 117 -21.05 0.67 -14.52
N VAL A 118 -22.02 -0.21 -14.30
CA VAL A 118 -22.92 -0.74 -15.35
C VAL A 118 -23.67 0.40 -16.05
N ARG A 119 -24.29 1.30 -15.27
CA ARG A 119 -24.99 2.49 -15.77
C ARG A 119 -24.10 3.35 -16.67
N ARG A 120 -22.87 3.61 -16.21
CA ARG A 120 -21.91 4.42 -17.00
C ARG A 120 -21.50 3.73 -18.29
N ILE A 121 -21.26 2.42 -18.25
CA ILE A 121 -20.94 1.64 -19.47
C ILE A 121 -22.11 1.70 -20.47
N GLU A 122 -23.33 1.37 -20.02
CA GLU A 122 -24.53 1.29 -20.86
C GLU A 122 -24.96 2.66 -21.45
N ARG A 123 -24.82 3.71 -20.65
CA ARG A 123 -25.19 5.07 -21.05
C ARG A 123 -24.03 5.86 -21.67
N LYS A 124 -22.85 5.23 -21.86
CA LYS A 124 -21.63 5.84 -22.39
C LYS A 124 -21.18 7.09 -21.63
N ILE A 125 -21.22 7.02 -20.29
CA ILE A 125 -20.75 8.08 -19.40
C ILE A 125 -19.26 7.86 -19.12
N TYR A 126 -18.44 8.09 -20.13
CA TYR A 126 -16.98 8.06 -20.12
C TYR A 126 -16.45 8.86 -21.32
N ASP A 127 -15.20 9.30 -21.27
CA ASP A 127 -14.55 10.00 -22.40
C ASP A 127 -14.27 9.02 -23.55
N GLU A 128 -15.08 9.09 -24.61
CA GLU A 128 -14.96 8.20 -25.78
C GLU A 128 -13.66 8.41 -26.54
N LYS A 129 -13.11 9.63 -26.59
CA LYS A 129 -11.83 9.91 -27.23
C LYS A 129 -10.68 9.25 -26.47
N GLU A 130 -10.72 9.35 -25.16
CA GLU A 130 -9.75 8.65 -24.31
C GLU A 130 -9.92 7.13 -24.43
N PHE A 131 -11.13 6.62 -24.43
CA PHE A 131 -11.42 5.20 -24.59
C PHE A 131 -10.76 4.63 -25.87
N ILE A 132 -10.89 5.32 -27.01
CA ILE A 132 -10.27 4.88 -28.26
C ILE A 132 -8.75 4.81 -28.12
N ARG A 133 -8.11 5.85 -27.58
CA ARG A 133 -6.65 5.86 -27.31
C ARG A 133 -6.22 4.73 -26.38
N ALA A 134 -7.00 4.49 -25.33
CA ALA A 134 -6.73 3.44 -24.35
C ALA A 134 -6.79 2.04 -24.98
N VAL A 135 -7.80 1.77 -25.80
CA VAL A 135 -7.92 0.49 -26.53
C VAL A 135 -6.76 0.29 -27.52
N GLU A 136 -6.34 1.34 -28.22
CA GLU A 136 -5.17 1.30 -29.12
C GLU A 136 -3.89 1.01 -28.34
N TRP A 137 -3.71 1.66 -27.19
CA TRP A 137 -2.57 1.43 -26.30
C TRP A 137 -2.55 -0.01 -25.78
N VAL A 138 -3.70 -0.54 -25.32
CA VAL A 138 -3.83 -1.93 -24.86
C VAL A 138 -3.44 -2.90 -25.97
N LYS A 139 -3.98 -2.73 -27.18
CA LYS A 139 -3.65 -3.59 -28.34
C LYS A 139 -2.15 -3.57 -28.70
N LYS A 140 -1.49 -2.46 -28.44
CA LYS A 140 -0.06 -2.28 -28.77
C LYS A 140 0.88 -2.81 -27.70
N TYR A 141 0.55 -2.64 -26.43
CA TYR A 141 1.48 -2.84 -25.33
C TYR A 141 1.09 -3.97 -24.36
N CYS A 142 -0.19 -4.35 -24.28
CA CYS A 142 -0.62 -5.42 -23.41
C CYS A 142 -0.53 -6.78 -24.13
N LYS A 143 0.58 -7.48 -23.94
CA LYS A 143 0.81 -8.79 -24.56
C LYS A 143 -0.08 -9.85 -23.89
N GLU A 144 -0.94 -10.48 -24.67
CA GLU A 144 -1.76 -11.59 -24.17
C GLU A 144 -0.91 -12.85 -23.92
N GLY A 145 -1.10 -13.47 -22.76
CA GLY A 145 -0.60 -14.80 -22.48
C GLY A 145 -1.47 -15.89 -23.10
N SER A 146 -1.04 -17.16 -22.98
CA SER A 146 -1.82 -18.31 -23.42
C SER A 146 -3.09 -18.44 -22.58
N ASP A 147 -4.17 -18.89 -23.22
CA ASP A 147 -5.43 -19.19 -22.50
C ASP A 147 -5.32 -20.55 -21.82
N ASN A 148 -5.15 -20.52 -20.51
CA ASN A 148 -4.99 -21.74 -19.70
C ASN A 148 -6.32 -22.41 -19.30
N ASN A 149 -7.46 -21.84 -19.74
CA ASN A 149 -8.76 -22.46 -19.52
C ASN A 149 -8.89 -23.76 -20.34
N PRO A 150 -9.66 -24.76 -19.85
CA PRO A 150 -10.01 -25.94 -20.63
C PRO A 150 -10.63 -25.55 -21.99
N PRO A 151 -10.28 -26.22 -23.11
CA PRO A 151 -10.69 -25.81 -24.45
C PRO A 151 -12.20 -25.60 -24.65
N ASN A 152 -13.02 -26.34 -23.94
CA ASN A 152 -14.48 -26.25 -24.03
C ASN A 152 -15.09 -25.03 -23.34
N ILE A 153 -14.30 -24.29 -22.53
CA ILE A 153 -14.75 -23.09 -21.83
C ILE A 153 -13.89 -21.86 -22.16
N GLN A 154 -12.90 -21.99 -23.04
CA GLN A 154 -12.13 -20.84 -23.53
C GLN A 154 -13.04 -19.82 -24.21
N ARG A 155 -12.78 -18.56 -23.93
CA ARG A 155 -13.49 -17.45 -24.57
C ARG A 155 -13.00 -17.29 -26.02
N SER A 156 -13.93 -17.10 -26.93
CA SER A 156 -13.60 -16.80 -28.34
C SER A 156 -12.86 -15.46 -28.48
N ARG A 157 -12.16 -15.25 -29.61
CA ARG A 157 -11.48 -13.97 -29.87
C ARG A 157 -12.43 -12.79 -29.72
N LYS A 158 -13.63 -12.88 -30.26
CA LYS A 158 -14.64 -11.82 -30.16
C LYS A 158 -15.03 -11.51 -28.70
N GLN A 159 -15.11 -12.53 -27.86
CA GLN A 159 -15.40 -12.32 -26.43
C GLN A 159 -14.22 -11.67 -25.72
N LYS A 160 -12.98 -12.10 -26.00
CA LYS A 160 -11.77 -11.48 -25.45
C LYS A 160 -11.61 -10.02 -25.88
N ASP A 161 -11.93 -9.70 -27.14
CA ASP A 161 -11.93 -8.31 -27.62
C ASP A 161 -12.96 -7.47 -26.88
N SER A 162 -14.15 -8.02 -26.63
CA SER A 162 -15.18 -7.36 -25.80
C SER A 162 -14.73 -7.21 -24.34
N ASP A 163 -14.02 -8.20 -23.79
CA ASP A 163 -13.48 -8.10 -22.43
C ASP A 163 -12.48 -6.93 -22.33
N TRP A 164 -11.57 -6.77 -23.31
CA TRP A 164 -10.65 -5.62 -23.36
C TRP A 164 -11.38 -4.29 -23.37
N GLU A 165 -12.41 -4.16 -24.19
CA GLU A 165 -13.20 -2.91 -24.24
C GLU A 165 -13.88 -2.63 -22.89
N ILE A 166 -14.42 -3.65 -22.23
CA ILE A 166 -15.12 -3.49 -20.95
C ILE A 166 -14.13 -3.13 -19.85
N VAL A 167 -13.00 -3.82 -19.73
CA VAL A 167 -12.03 -3.52 -18.64
C VAL A 167 -11.40 -2.13 -18.82
N VAL A 168 -11.21 -1.66 -20.07
CA VAL A 168 -10.77 -0.27 -20.32
C VAL A 168 -11.83 0.74 -19.87
N LYS A 169 -13.12 0.51 -20.21
CA LYS A 169 -14.23 1.36 -19.72
C LYS A 169 -14.31 1.35 -18.21
N MET A 170 -14.22 0.17 -17.58
CA MET A 170 -14.19 0.05 -16.12
C MET A 170 -13.07 0.89 -15.51
N THR A 171 -11.85 0.81 -16.08
CA THR A 171 -10.70 1.54 -15.57
C THR A 171 -10.91 3.06 -15.62
N GLN A 172 -11.43 3.59 -16.75
CA GLN A 172 -11.76 5.01 -16.86
C GLN A 172 -12.85 5.41 -15.86
N ILE A 173 -13.92 4.65 -15.80
CA ILE A 173 -15.07 4.94 -14.91
C ILE A 173 -14.64 4.93 -13.44
N ILE A 174 -13.83 3.94 -13.02
CA ILE A 174 -13.34 3.86 -11.64
C ILE A 174 -12.43 5.08 -11.34
N ARG A 175 -11.53 5.45 -12.26
CA ARG A 175 -10.72 6.66 -12.11
C ARG A 175 -11.59 7.91 -11.98
N ASP A 176 -12.58 8.05 -12.87
CA ASP A 176 -13.46 9.22 -12.89
C ASP A 176 -14.35 9.29 -11.63
N LEU A 177 -14.72 8.15 -11.05
CA LEU A 177 -15.36 8.10 -9.74
C LEU A 177 -14.40 8.57 -8.62
N ILE A 178 -13.12 8.23 -8.69
CA ILE A 178 -12.11 8.62 -7.68
C ILE A 178 -11.88 10.14 -7.73
N VAL A 179 -11.48 10.66 -8.89
CA VAL A 179 -10.94 12.04 -9.01
C VAL A 179 -11.80 12.99 -9.84
N GLY A 180 -12.82 12.49 -10.54
CA GLY A 180 -13.62 13.25 -11.49
C GLY A 180 -13.00 13.29 -12.89
N ASN A 181 -13.80 13.79 -13.86
CA ASN A 181 -13.37 13.99 -15.23
C ASN A 181 -14.15 15.17 -15.85
N PRO A 182 -13.53 16.36 -16.00
CA PRO A 182 -14.20 17.53 -16.56
C PRO A 182 -14.77 17.32 -17.98
N ASN A 183 -14.18 16.42 -18.78
CA ASN A 183 -14.66 16.15 -20.14
C ASN A 183 -16.10 15.58 -20.18
N LEU A 184 -16.58 15.05 -19.05
CA LEU A 184 -17.97 14.57 -18.94
C LEU A 184 -19.00 15.72 -18.95
N GLU A 185 -18.60 16.93 -18.55
CA GLU A 185 -19.46 18.12 -18.64
C GLU A 185 -19.81 18.45 -20.10
N ASP A 186 -18.81 18.31 -21.00
CA ASP A 186 -18.96 18.61 -22.42
C ASP A 186 -20.00 17.71 -23.12
N ILE A 187 -20.25 16.52 -22.56
CA ILE A 187 -21.22 15.55 -23.06
C ILE A 187 -22.50 15.51 -22.22
N GLY A 188 -22.68 16.47 -21.29
CA GLY A 188 -23.91 16.70 -20.54
C GLY A 188 -24.04 15.97 -19.20
N PHE A 189 -22.93 15.38 -18.69
CA PHE A 189 -22.92 14.67 -17.41
C PHE A 189 -22.17 15.47 -16.34
N ILE A 190 -22.76 16.58 -15.90
CA ILE A 190 -22.15 17.53 -14.97
C ILE A 190 -21.93 16.89 -13.59
N GLU A 191 -22.88 16.17 -13.05
CA GLU A 191 -22.75 15.52 -11.73
C GLU A 191 -21.67 14.44 -11.74
N GLU A 192 -21.62 13.66 -12.80
CA GLU A 192 -20.65 12.58 -12.96
C GLU A 192 -19.21 13.08 -13.19
N SER A 193 -19.05 14.36 -13.58
CA SER A 193 -17.73 14.97 -13.80
C SER A 193 -16.96 15.24 -12.51
N TYR A 194 -17.64 15.41 -11.37
CA TYR A 194 -16.98 15.85 -10.13
C TYR A 194 -16.19 14.76 -9.42
N GLY A 195 -16.55 13.48 -9.54
CA GLY A 195 -15.95 12.40 -8.76
C GLY A 195 -16.20 12.55 -7.25
N HIS A 196 -15.46 11.80 -6.45
CA HIS A 196 -15.65 11.72 -5.00
C HIS A 196 -14.51 12.34 -4.18
N ASN A 197 -13.57 13.05 -4.81
CA ASN A 197 -12.36 13.58 -4.15
C ASN A 197 -11.64 12.52 -3.31
N ALA A 198 -11.57 11.28 -3.82
CA ALA A 198 -11.02 10.16 -3.10
C ALA A 198 -9.50 10.12 -3.21
N ILE A 199 -8.83 9.83 -2.08
CA ILE A 199 -7.38 9.62 -2.01
C ILE A 199 -7.02 8.14 -2.08
N ALA A 200 -7.98 7.27 -1.77
CA ALA A 200 -7.91 5.83 -1.93
C ALA A 200 -9.30 5.28 -2.22
N ALA A 201 -9.34 4.13 -2.87
CA ALA A 201 -10.57 3.43 -3.19
C ALA A 201 -10.40 1.92 -3.01
N GLY A 202 -11.51 1.21 -2.96
CA GLY A 202 -11.54 -0.24 -3.05
C GLY A 202 -12.61 -0.67 -4.04
N PHE A 203 -12.33 -1.72 -4.77
CA PHE A 203 -13.23 -2.30 -5.75
C PHE A 203 -13.56 -3.73 -5.37
N GLN A 204 -14.84 -4.05 -5.28
CA GLN A 204 -15.29 -5.39 -4.91
C GLN A 204 -14.73 -6.48 -5.85
N GLY A 205 -14.83 -6.29 -7.15
CA GLY A 205 -14.12 -6.96 -8.23
C GLY A 205 -14.27 -8.47 -8.38
N GLN A 206 -14.70 -9.17 -7.37
CA GLN A 206 -14.83 -10.64 -7.36
C GLN A 206 -16.25 -11.06 -7.00
N ARG A 207 -16.60 -12.35 -7.27
CA ARG A 207 -17.92 -12.95 -7.04
C ARG A 207 -19.06 -12.03 -7.45
N ASN A 208 -20.26 -12.39 -7.49
CA ASN A 208 -21.38 -11.63 -8.00
C ASN A 208 -21.08 -10.76 -9.24
N TRP A 209 -20.10 -9.81 -9.16
CA TRP A 209 -19.66 -9.01 -10.28
C TRP A 209 -19.07 -9.88 -11.39
N THR A 210 -18.08 -10.71 -11.06
CA THR A 210 -17.33 -11.53 -12.03
C THR A 210 -18.10 -12.73 -12.56
N ASP A 211 -19.32 -12.96 -12.10
CA ASP A 211 -20.27 -13.90 -12.74
C ASP A 211 -20.93 -13.28 -13.98
N HIS A 212 -20.93 -11.95 -14.09
CA HIS A 212 -21.64 -11.22 -15.16
C HIS A 212 -20.71 -10.33 -15.99
N TYR A 213 -19.69 -9.75 -15.39
CA TYR A 213 -18.77 -8.80 -15.99
C TYR A 213 -17.31 -9.27 -15.86
N PRO A 214 -16.39 -8.77 -16.71
CA PRO A 214 -14.96 -9.01 -16.56
C PRO A 214 -14.47 -8.66 -15.15
N ASN A 215 -13.41 -9.37 -14.70
CA ASN A 215 -12.78 -9.10 -13.42
C ASN A 215 -12.16 -7.69 -13.34
N GLY A 216 -11.80 -7.25 -12.14
CA GLY A 216 -11.20 -5.95 -11.87
C GLY A 216 -9.69 -5.88 -12.08
N ASP A 217 -9.02 -7.02 -12.35
CA ASP A 217 -7.57 -7.16 -12.29
C ASP A 217 -6.83 -6.13 -13.15
N PHE A 218 -7.28 -5.92 -14.40
CA PHE A 218 -6.70 -4.91 -15.28
C PHE A 218 -6.88 -3.49 -14.72
N SER A 219 -8.08 -3.16 -14.22
CA SER A 219 -8.36 -1.84 -13.65
C SER A 219 -7.52 -1.56 -12.41
N GLU A 220 -7.41 -2.54 -11.53
CA GLU A 220 -6.59 -2.47 -10.32
C GLU A 220 -5.10 -2.33 -10.66
N THR A 221 -4.62 -3.07 -11.67
CA THR A 221 -3.25 -2.95 -12.16
C THR A 221 -2.97 -1.55 -12.69
N ILE A 222 -3.76 -1.09 -13.67
CA ILE A 222 -3.50 0.18 -14.35
C ILE A 222 -3.66 1.37 -13.42
N LEU A 223 -4.63 1.37 -12.52
CA LEU A 223 -4.81 2.49 -11.60
C LEU A 223 -3.71 2.57 -10.53
N ASN A 224 -3.22 1.44 -10.06
CA ASN A 224 -2.10 1.41 -9.12
C ASN A 224 -0.72 1.65 -9.78
N ASN A 225 -0.62 1.63 -11.14
CA ASN A 225 0.63 1.96 -11.84
C ASN A 225 0.95 3.45 -11.76
N SER A 226 2.22 3.76 -11.95
CA SER A 226 2.71 5.12 -12.20
C SER A 226 2.57 5.56 -13.67
N PHE A 227 1.86 4.83 -14.49
CA PHE A 227 1.64 5.13 -15.92
C PHE A 227 0.38 4.45 -16.46
N ASP A 228 -0.15 5.00 -17.54
CA ASP A 228 -1.23 4.42 -18.35
C ASP A 228 -1.13 4.91 -19.80
N TRP A 229 -2.21 4.82 -20.56
CA TRP A 229 -2.29 5.31 -21.96
C TRP A 229 -2.20 6.83 -22.10
N ASN A 230 -2.25 7.59 -21.03
CA ASN A 230 -2.02 9.03 -21.01
C ASN A 230 -0.57 9.39 -20.65
N GLY A 231 0.29 8.40 -20.37
CA GLY A 231 1.69 8.58 -20.03
C GLY A 231 1.97 8.35 -18.54
N ILE A 232 3.10 8.86 -18.07
CA ILE A 232 3.57 8.74 -16.68
C ILE A 232 2.76 9.71 -15.80
N ARG A 233 2.29 9.23 -14.65
CA ARG A 233 1.47 9.97 -13.69
C ARG A 233 1.62 9.42 -12.27
N ALA A 234 1.13 10.16 -11.30
CA ALA A 234 0.95 9.64 -9.94
C ALA A 234 0.02 8.41 -9.94
N PRO A 235 0.38 7.31 -9.23
CA PRO A 235 -0.51 6.17 -9.07
C PRO A 235 -1.75 6.56 -8.26
N TYR A 236 -2.86 5.90 -8.55
CA TYR A 236 -4.02 5.88 -7.66
C TYR A 236 -3.85 4.75 -6.64
N ILE A 237 -4.63 4.79 -5.57
CA ILE A 237 -4.70 3.67 -4.63
C ILE A 237 -6.05 2.99 -4.80
N LEU A 238 -6.01 1.80 -5.37
CA LEU A 238 -7.21 0.97 -5.57
C LEU A 238 -6.98 -0.42 -4.98
N ALA A 239 -7.64 -0.70 -3.87
CA ALA A 239 -7.51 -1.98 -3.20
C ALA A 239 -8.37 -3.06 -3.83
N THR A 240 -7.77 -4.22 -4.07
CA THR A 240 -8.46 -5.45 -4.47
C THR A 240 -9.46 -5.88 -3.40
N GLU A 241 -10.57 -6.48 -3.83
CA GLU A 241 -11.59 -7.04 -2.94
C GLU A 241 -12.22 -6.03 -1.98
N ASN A 242 -12.04 -4.74 -2.26
CA ASN A 242 -12.46 -3.63 -1.41
C ASN A 242 -11.94 -3.75 0.04
N ASP A 243 -10.70 -4.27 0.20
CA ASP A 243 -10.04 -4.32 1.51
C ASP A 243 -9.55 -2.93 1.91
N CYS A 244 -10.41 -2.19 2.58
CA CYS A 244 -10.16 -0.81 2.97
C CYS A 244 -9.03 -0.64 4.01
N LEU A 245 -8.74 -1.65 4.83
CA LEU A 245 -7.61 -1.60 5.78
C LEU A 245 -6.28 -1.78 5.06
N ASN A 246 -6.25 -2.60 4.01
CA ASN A 246 -5.07 -2.71 3.15
C ASN A 246 -4.91 -1.46 2.27
N ALA A 247 -6.01 -0.87 1.78
CA ALA A 247 -6.00 0.42 1.10
C ALA A 247 -5.36 1.51 1.96
N ALA A 248 -5.69 1.57 3.26
CA ALA A 248 -5.09 2.52 4.18
C ALA A 248 -3.57 2.28 4.35
N ALA A 249 -3.12 1.01 4.42
CA ALA A 249 -1.70 0.69 4.47
C ALA A 249 -0.98 1.06 3.15
N MET A 250 -1.59 0.79 1.97
CA MET A 250 -1.08 1.25 0.67
C MET A 250 -1.00 2.77 0.60
N LEU A 251 -2.02 3.47 1.09
CA LEU A 251 -2.04 4.93 1.14
C LEU A 251 -0.90 5.49 1.99
N PHE A 252 -0.62 4.89 3.16
CA PHE A 252 0.52 5.30 3.99
C PHE A 252 1.84 5.11 3.24
N GLY A 253 2.04 3.95 2.62
CA GLY A 253 3.23 3.69 1.81
C GLY A 253 3.38 4.71 0.67
N TYR A 254 2.31 4.97 -0.07
CA TYR A 254 2.31 5.95 -1.17
C TYR A 254 2.64 7.37 -0.70
N LEU A 255 1.97 7.86 0.35
CA LEU A 255 2.21 9.21 0.87
C LEU A 255 3.61 9.42 1.45
N LEU A 256 4.28 8.34 1.82
CA LEU A 256 5.65 8.37 2.34
C LEU A 256 6.72 8.17 1.26
N THR A 257 6.38 7.61 0.10
CA THR A 257 7.38 7.24 -0.92
C THR A 257 7.12 7.82 -2.29
N ASP A 258 5.90 8.28 -2.56
CA ASP A 258 5.42 8.70 -3.88
C ASP A 258 5.59 7.62 -4.97
N THR A 259 5.71 6.35 -4.56
CA THR A 259 5.90 5.19 -5.45
C THR A 259 4.62 4.37 -5.57
N ALA A 260 4.49 3.62 -6.66
CA ALA A 260 3.45 2.61 -6.79
C ALA A 260 3.52 1.60 -5.65
N GLN A 261 2.34 1.20 -5.15
CA GLN A 261 2.21 0.24 -4.05
C GLN A 261 1.68 -1.09 -4.55
N VAL A 262 1.99 -2.16 -3.82
CA VAL A 262 1.45 -3.49 -4.12
C VAL A 262 0.37 -3.85 -3.12
N PHE A 263 -0.78 -4.24 -3.63
CA PHE A 263 -1.72 -5.04 -2.86
C PHE A 263 -1.28 -6.51 -2.97
N ALA A 264 -0.97 -7.17 -1.88
CA ALA A 264 -0.50 -8.54 -1.88
C ALA A 264 -1.30 -9.45 -0.94
N ASP A 265 -1.64 -10.64 -1.42
CA ASP A 265 -1.94 -11.77 -0.55
C ASP A 265 -0.65 -12.24 0.11
N VAL A 266 -0.63 -12.38 1.41
CA VAL A 266 0.40 -13.11 2.14
C VAL A 266 0.06 -14.61 1.99
N ARG A 267 0.38 -15.16 0.80
CA ARG A 267 -0.26 -16.37 0.28
C ARG A 267 0.26 -17.65 0.88
N THR A 268 1.57 -17.86 0.81
CA THR A 268 2.16 -19.15 1.14
C THR A 268 3.51 -18.99 1.78
N TYR A 269 3.71 -19.67 2.89
CA TYR A 269 5.04 -19.94 3.43
C TYR A 269 5.58 -21.24 2.83
N TRP A 270 6.66 -21.14 2.07
CA TRP A 270 7.41 -22.28 1.58
C TRP A 270 8.55 -22.62 2.52
N SER A 271 8.42 -23.70 3.27
CA SER A 271 9.52 -24.17 4.11
C SER A 271 10.65 -24.75 3.27
N LYS A 272 11.86 -24.79 3.80
CA LYS A 272 13.04 -25.42 3.18
C LYS A 272 12.76 -26.88 2.76
N GLU A 273 12.08 -27.63 3.62
CA GLU A 273 11.70 -29.02 3.38
C GLU A 273 10.67 -29.15 2.25
N ALA A 274 9.71 -28.24 2.19
CA ALA A 274 8.69 -28.24 1.15
C ALA A 274 9.32 -27.93 -0.22
N VAL A 275 10.17 -26.91 -0.30
CA VAL A 275 10.89 -26.56 -1.54
C VAL A 275 11.74 -27.75 -1.99
N LYS A 276 12.55 -28.33 -1.10
CA LYS A 276 13.38 -29.50 -1.42
C LYS A 276 12.53 -30.68 -1.90
N ARG A 277 11.42 -30.97 -1.24
CA ARG A 277 10.54 -32.11 -1.60
C ARG A 277 9.94 -31.99 -3.00
N VAL A 278 9.63 -30.78 -3.45
CA VAL A 278 8.93 -30.58 -4.73
C VAL A 278 9.84 -30.19 -5.89
N THR A 279 11.08 -29.74 -5.60
CA THR A 279 12.00 -29.20 -6.61
C THR A 279 13.40 -29.80 -6.56
N ASP A 280 13.75 -30.56 -5.53
CA ASP A 280 15.12 -30.99 -5.17
C ASP A 280 16.10 -29.83 -4.89
N TYR A 281 15.61 -28.58 -4.86
CA TYR A 281 16.42 -27.40 -4.56
C TYR A 281 16.55 -27.16 -3.05
N ILE A 282 17.74 -26.81 -2.60
CA ILE A 282 18.02 -26.53 -1.20
C ILE A 282 18.15 -25.01 -1.02
N LEU A 283 17.23 -24.44 -0.27
CA LEU A 283 17.31 -23.04 0.15
C LEU A 283 18.53 -22.83 1.05
N LYS A 284 19.27 -21.74 0.85
CA LYS A 284 20.50 -21.39 1.56
C LYS A 284 20.49 -19.92 1.98
N ASP A 285 21.44 -19.55 2.82
CA ASP A 285 21.67 -18.19 3.28
C ASP A 285 20.41 -17.56 3.86
N GLU A 286 20.02 -16.38 3.40
CA GLU A 286 18.81 -15.67 3.85
C GLU A 286 17.51 -16.47 3.65
N LEU A 287 17.52 -17.49 2.78
CA LEU A 287 16.37 -18.35 2.49
C LEU A 287 16.34 -19.62 3.37
N GLU A 288 17.33 -19.81 4.24
CA GLU A 288 17.47 -21.08 4.98
C GLU A 288 16.25 -21.46 5.81
N THR A 289 15.49 -20.50 6.30
CA THR A 289 14.27 -20.74 7.09
C THR A 289 12.98 -20.68 6.27
N GLY A 290 13.07 -20.56 4.94
CA GLY A 290 11.94 -20.56 4.01
C GLY A 290 11.79 -19.28 3.19
N ILE A 291 10.66 -19.15 2.50
CA ILE A 291 10.31 -17.96 1.69
C ILE A 291 8.80 -17.69 1.82
N ILE A 292 8.41 -16.45 1.84
CA ILE A 292 7.01 -16.04 1.72
C ILE A 292 6.71 -15.73 0.25
N HIS A 293 5.69 -16.35 -0.29
CA HIS A 293 5.13 -16.05 -1.60
C HIS A 293 4.03 -15.00 -1.44
N LEU A 294 4.26 -13.82 -1.97
CA LEU A 294 3.31 -12.74 -2.09
C LEU A 294 2.75 -12.74 -3.52
N ILE A 295 1.44 -12.76 -3.64
CA ILE A 295 0.74 -12.68 -4.93
C ILE A 295 -0.45 -11.74 -4.78
N ASN A 296 -1.17 -11.50 -5.87
CA ASN A 296 -2.54 -11.01 -5.81
C ASN A 296 -3.38 -11.83 -6.80
N SER A 297 -4.69 -11.79 -6.69
CA SER A 297 -5.60 -12.55 -7.55
C SER A 297 -5.67 -12.02 -8.99
N GLY A 298 -4.50 -11.83 -9.62
CA GLY A 298 -4.34 -11.42 -11.01
C GLY A 298 -4.11 -9.93 -11.22
N SER A 299 -3.92 -9.14 -10.16
CA SER A 299 -3.61 -7.71 -10.26
C SER A 299 -2.39 -7.34 -9.43
N ALA A 300 -1.52 -6.48 -9.99
CA ALA A 300 -0.49 -5.74 -9.28
C ALA A 300 0.03 -4.61 -10.16
N ALA A 301 0.51 -3.53 -9.57
CA ALA A 301 1.16 -2.46 -10.32
C ALA A 301 2.38 -3.00 -11.09
N ILE A 302 2.49 -2.69 -12.37
CA ILE A 302 3.57 -3.17 -13.26
C ILE A 302 4.93 -2.59 -12.85
N ASP A 303 4.94 -1.43 -12.18
CA ASP A 303 6.13 -0.85 -11.55
C ASP A 303 6.87 -1.87 -10.66
N VAL A 304 6.15 -2.80 -10.07
CA VAL A 304 6.65 -3.81 -9.12
C VAL A 304 7.47 -4.91 -9.80
N THR A 305 7.49 -4.94 -11.14
CA THR A 305 8.49 -5.75 -11.85
C THR A 305 9.91 -5.47 -11.35
N GLY A 306 10.19 -4.26 -10.81
CA GLY A 306 11.52 -3.86 -10.34
C GLY A 306 12.49 -3.52 -11.48
N LEU A 307 11.96 -3.32 -12.70
CA LEU A 307 12.77 -3.00 -13.89
C LEU A 307 13.15 -1.53 -13.98
N GLN A 308 12.54 -0.69 -13.18
CA GLN A 308 13.04 0.65 -12.88
C GLN A 308 14.34 0.51 -12.08
N LYS A 309 15.30 1.40 -12.30
CA LYS A 309 16.63 1.26 -11.67
C LYS A 309 17.02 2.54 -10.92
N ILE A 310 17.48 2.36 -9.67
CA ILE A 310 18.16 3.40 -8.88
C ILE A 310 19.61 2.92 -8.68
N ASN A 311 20.57 3.70 -9.17
CA ASN A 311 21.99 3.34 -9.11
C ASN A 311 22.29 1.92 -9.66
N GLY A 312 21.59 1.54 -10.73
CA GLY A 312 21.74 0.24 -11.39
C GLY A 312 21.07 -0.94 -10.67
N LYS A 313 20.43 -0.73 -9.52
CA LYS A 313 19.74 -1.78 -8.76
C LYS A 313 18.23 -1.76 -9.06
N PRO A 314 17.54 -2.91 -8.97
CA PRO A 314 16.08 -2.98 -9.07
C PRO A 314 15.40 -2.04 -8.07
N ALA A 315 14.38 -1.34 -8.53
CA ALA A 315 13.69 -0.33 -7.73
C ALA A 315 12.25 -0.10 -8.21
N ILE A 316 11.45 0.56 -7.39
CA ILE A 316 10.21 1.24 -7.77
C ILE A 316 10.45 2.73 -7.50
N LYS A 317 10.39 3.56 -8.54
CA LYS A 317 10.69 4.99 -8.46
C LYS A 317 9.44 5.82 -8.14
N PRO A 318 9.60 7.02 -7.57
CA PRO A 318 8.60 8.05 -7.67
C PRO A 318 8.25 8.32 -9.13
N TYR A 319 6.97 8.57 -9.43
CA TYR A 319 6.49 8.62 -10.81
C TYR A 319 7.22 9.68 -11.68
N TRP A 320 7.67 10.80 -11.09
CA TRP A 320 8.41 11.84 -11.80
C TRP A 320 9.87 11.47 -12.17
N ASP A 321 10.40 10.40 -11.60
CA ASP A 321 11.76 9.89 -11.88
C ASP A 321 11.75 8.70 -12.85
N ILE A 322 10.57 8.25 -13.29
CA ILE A 322 10.41 7.13 -14.22
C ILE A 322 10.62 7.63 -15.64
N THR A 323 11.31 6.85 -16.47
CA THR A 323 11.50 7.12 -17.89
C THR A 323 10.57 6.26 -18.74
N GLU A 324 10.27 6.73 -19.97
CA GLU A 324 9.47 5.94 -20.92
C GLU A 324 10.10 4.57 -21.23
N ASP A 325 11.45 4.52 -21.33
CA ASP A 325 12.16 3.25 -21.54
C ASP A 325 11.93 2.26 -20.41
N GLU A 326 11.84 2.70 -19.15
CA GLU A 326 11.54 1.85 -18.00
C GLU A 326 10.07 1.38 -18.01
N VAL A 327 9.15 2.24 -18.44
CA VAL A 327 7.74 1.86 -18.67
C VAL A 327 7.66 0.74 -19.70
N PHE A 328 8.29 0.91 -20.87
CA PHE A 328 8.24 -0.10 -21.92
C PHE A 328 8.92 -1.40 -21.54
N LYS A 329 10.05 -1.35 -20.82
CA LYS A 329 10.70 -2.55 -20.27
C LYS A 329 9.79 -3.31 -19.31
N SER A 330 9.09 -2.62 -18.44
CA SER A 330 8.15 -3.22 -17.49
C SER A 330 6.97 -3.88 -18.23
N LEU A 331 6.38 -3.19 -19.22
CA LEU A 331 5.33 -3.74 -20.07
C LEU A 331 5.80 -4.95 -20.88
N ASP A 332 7.02 -4.91 -21.42
CA ASP A 332 7.59 -6.01 -22.21
C ASP A 332 7.81 -7.29 -21.40
N ASN A 333 7.97 -7.17 -20.07
CA ASN A 333 8.11 -8.27 -19.12
C ASN A 333 6.80 -8.65 -18.42
N THR A 334 5.69 -8.10 -18.87
CA THR A 334 4.35 -8.37 -18.34
C THR A 334 3.50 -9.09 -19.37
N LEU A 335 2.74 -10.09 -18.92
CA LEU A 335 1.74 -10.79 -19.73
C LEU A 335 0.36 -10.57 -19.15
N PHE A 336 -0.64 -10.52 -20.02
CA PHE A 336 -2.04 -10.41 -19.64
C PHE A 336 -2.74 -11.71 -20.04
N TYR A 337 -2.98 -12.57 -19.06
CA TYR A 337 -3.63 -13.87 -19.28
C TYR A 337 -5.14 -13.72 -19.31
N PRO A 338 -5.86 -14.37 -20.26
CA PRO A 338 -7.29 -14.54 -20.14
C PRO A 338 -7.64 -15.10 -18.78
N ALA A 339 -8.55 -14.44 -18.07
CA ALA A 339 -8.93 -14.82 -16.72
C ALA A 339 -9.43 -16.27 -16.63
N ASN A 340 -9.19 -16.91 -15.50
CA ASN A 340 -9.72 -18.24 -15.23
C ASN A 340 -11.24 -18.20 -15.11
N VAL A 341 -11.97 -18.64 -16.15
CA VAL A 341 -13.44 -18.53 -16.22
C VAL A 341 -14.18 -19.45 -15.25
N GLN A 342 -13.51 -20.35 -14.55
CA GLN A 342 -14.11 -21.10 -13.44
C GLN A 342 -14.33 -20.21 -12.22
N TYR A 343 -13.46 -19.18 -12.03
CA TYR A 343 -13.56 -18.19 -10.96
C TYR A 343 -14.20 -16.88 -11.46
N PHE A 344 -13.87 -16.46 -12.69
CA PHE A 344 -14.26 -15.21 -13.31
C PHE A 344 -15.09 -15.47 -14.57
N ARG A 345 -16.34 -15.90 -14.40
CA ARG A 345 -17.24 -16.30 -15.50
C ARG A 345 -17.49 -15.19 -16.51
N GLY A 346 -17.46 -13.93 -16.05
CA GLY A 346 -17.58 -12.75 -16.91
C GLY A 346 -16.35 -12.50 -17.78
N GLY A 347 -15.24 -13.23 -17.60
CA GLY A 347 -14.00 -13.05 -18.35
C GLY A 347 -13.08 -12.00 -17.75
N GLY A 348 -12.33 -11.32 -18.62
CA GLY A 348 -11.33 -10.33 -18.27
C GLY A 348 -9.91 -10.83 -18.44
N PHE A 349 -8.95 -10.12 -17.84
CA PHE A 349 -7.52 -10.43 -17.96
C PHE A 349 -6.84 -10.28 -16.62
N SER A 350 -6.01 -11.27 -16.28
CA SER A 350 -5.12 -11.24 -15.13
C SER A 350 -3.72 -10.84 -15.56
N VAL A 351 -3.05 -10.03 -14.75
CA VAL A 351 -1.68 -9.57 -15.00
C VAL A 351 -0.70 -10.58 -14.42
N ASN A 352 0.35 -10.91 -15.14
CA ASN A 352 1.41 -11.78 -14.68
C ASN A 352 2.79 -11.19 -14.96
N PHE A 353 3.61 -11.18 -13.94
CA PHE A 353 5.06 -10.91 -13.99
C PHE A 353 5.73 -11.51 -12.75
N LEU A 354 7.03 -11.60 -12.80
CA LEU A 354 7.87 -11.94 -11.64
C LEU A 354 8.62 -10.68 -11.20
N THR A 355 8.50 -10.34 -9.93
CA THR A 355 9.25 -9.23 -9.33
C THR A 355 10.74 -9.55 -9.24
N GLU A 356 11.60 -8.62 -9.66
CA GLU A 356 13.06 -8.72 -9.50
C GLU A 356 13.44 -8.86 -8.02
N GLY A 357 14.43 -9.69 -7.75
CA GLY A 357 14.99 -9.84 -6.41
C GLY A 357 15.87 -8.66 -5.99
N LYS A 358 16.29 -8.67 -4.72
CA LYS A 358 17.22 -7.72 -4.08
C LYS A 358 16.69 -6.29 -3.91
N MET A 359 15.39 -6.07 -4.07
CA MET A 359 14.79 -4.81 -3.65
C MET A 359 14.59 -4.79 -2.14
N GLN A 360 14.94 -3.67 -1.52
CA GLN A 360 14.51 -3.36 -0.16
C GLN A 360 13.02 -3.06 -0.18
N VAL A 361 12.26 -3.73 0.66
CA VAL A 361 10.81 -3.54 0.73
C VAL A 361 10.32 -3.59 2.18
N THR A 362 9.21 -2.94 2.42
CA THR A 362 8.48 -3.01 3.68
C THR A 362 7.07 -3.50 3.39
N ILE A 363 6.65 -4.59 4.01
CA ILE A 363 5.23 -4.96 4.01
C ILE A 363 4.56 -4.37 5.25
N SER A 364 3.34 -3.89 5.09
CA SER A 364 2.56 -3.30 6.19
C SER A 364 1.08 -3.66 6.11
N ARG A 365 0.40 -3.62 7.25
CA ARG A 365 -1.03 -3.88 7.36
C ARG A 365 -1.62 -3.12 8.54
N ILE A 366 -2.81 -2.56 8.38
CA ILE A 366 -3.62 -2.07 9.48
C ILE A 366 -4.69 -3.11 9.80
N ASN A 367 -4.78 -3.50 11.07
CA ASN A 367 -5.82 -4.39 11.57
C ASN A 367 -6.66 -3.66 12.62
N LEU A 368 -7.96 -3.97 12.67
CA LEU A 368 -8.85 -3.54 13.76
C LEU A 368 -9.01 -4.70 14.74
N VAL A 369 -8.52 -4.53 15.95
CA VAL A 369 -8.61 -5.53 17.01
C VAL A 369 -9.61 -5.06 18.04
N LYS A 370 -10.68 -5.82 18.26
CA LYS A 370 -11.71 -5.45 19.26
C LYS A 370 -11.10 -5.27 20.64
N GLY A 371 -11.32 -4.11 21.24
CA GLY A 371 -10.76 -3.73 22.54
C GLY A 371 -9.40 -3.02 22.46
N LEU A 372 -8.68 -3.15 21.35
CA LEU A 372 -7.44 -2.42 21.06
C LEU A 372 -7.67 -1.21 20.14
N GLY A 373 -8.51 -1.36 19.14
CA GLY A 373 -8.65 -0.41 18.05
C GLY A 373 -7.77 -0.78 16.86
N PRO A 374 -7.42 0.20 15.99
CA PRO A 374 -6.49 -0.04 14.90
C PRO A 374 -5.07 -0.29 15.42
N VAL A 375 -4.37 -1.20 14.77
CA VAL A 375 -2.95 -1.49 15.03
C VAL A 375 -2.22 -1.61 13.69
N LEU A 376 -1.00 -1.09 13.63
CA LEU A 376 -0.11 -1.26 12.48
C LEU A 376 0.78 -2.49 12.71
N GLN A 377 0.85 -3.36 11.69
CA GLN A 377 1.87 -4.41 11.57
C GLN A 377 2.80 -4.04 10.42
N LEU A 378 4.08 -4.27 10.58
CA LEU A 378 5.06 -4.07 9.52
C LEU A 378 6.20 -5.09 9.61
N ALA A 379 6.78 -5.43 8.45
CA ALA A 379 7.99 -6.23 8.35
C ALA A 379 8.86 -5.69 7.21
N GLU A 380 10.06 -5.27 7.54
CA GLU A 380 11.09 -5.00 6.55
C GLU A 380 11.72 -6.29 6.04
N GLY A 381 12.13 -6.25 4.79
CA GLY A 381 12.82 -7.37 4.18
C GLY A 381 13.29 -7.05 2.77
N TYR A 382 13.40 -8.10 1.99
CA TYR A 382 13.90 -8.04 0.62
C TYR A 382 13.05 -8.91 -0.30
N THR A 383 12.91 -8.47 -1.54
CA THR A 383 12.52 -9.41 -2.60
C THR A 383 13.72 -10.30 -2.93
N VAL A 384 13.48 -11.54 -3.30
CA VAL A 384 14.52 -12.52 -3.55
C VAL A 384 14.33 -13.22 -4.88
N ASP A 385 15.45 -13.58 -5.51
CA ASP A 385 15.48 -14.37 -6.72
C ASP A 385 15.53 -15.86 -6.37
N ILE A 386 14.73 -16.64 -7.07
CA ILE A 386 14.87 -18.09 -7.09
C ILE A 386 15.13 -18.55 -8.53
N PRO A 387 15.89 -19.64 -8.74
CA PRO A 387 16.18 -20.13 -10.09
C PRO A 387 14.89 -20.34 -10.89
N LYS A 388 14.88 -19.97 -12.16
CA LYS A 388 13.68 -19.97 -13.03
C LYS A 388 12.97 -21.33 -13.05
N ASN A 389 13.72 -22.42 -13.14
CA ASN A 389 13.17 -23.76 -13.13
C ASN A 389 12.50 -24.14 -11.80
N ILE A 390 12.97 -23.58 -10.68
CA ILE A 390 12.36 -23.76 -9.37
C ILE A 390 11.10 -22.90 -9.26
N TYR A 391 11.20 -21.63 -9.67
CA TYR A 391 10.04 -20.75 -9.79
C TYR A 391 8.90 -21.41 -10.56
N ASP A 392 9.15 -21.92 -11.77
CA ASP A 392 8.13 -22.52 -12.61
C ASP A 392 7.41 -23.74 -11.97
N ILE A 393 8.09 -24.43 -11.05
CA ILE A 393 7.49 -25.56 -10.30
C ILE A 393 6.63 -25.03 -9.15
N LEU A 394 7.09 -24.02 -8.41
CA LEU A 394 6.36 -23.46 -7.27
C LEU A 394 5.15 -22.65 -7.73
N ASP A 395 5.31 -21.87 -8.77
CA ASP A 395 4.27 -21.01 -9.35
C ASP A 395 3.09 -21.82 -9.87
N ARG A 396 3.35 -22.93 -10.59
CA ARG A 396 2.30 -23.86 -11.06
C ARG A 396 1.48 -24.50 -9.95
N ARG A 397 1.92 -24.43 -8.69
CA ARG A 397 1.19 -24.92 -7.52
C ARG A 397 0.29 -23.83 -6.88
N THR A 398 0.36 -22.63 -7.41
CA THR A 398 -0.52 -21.51 -7.06
C THR A 398 -1.44 -21.22 -8.25
N ASP A 399 -1.29 -20.07 -8.88
CA ASP A 399 -1.93 -19.74 -10.16
C ASP A 399 -0.88 -19.10 -11.08
N PRO A 400 -0.43 -19.79 -12.14
CA PRO A 400 0.64 -19.31 -13.00
C PRO A 400 0.21 -18.14 -13.92
N THR A 401 -1.00 -17.63 -13.76
CA THR A 401 -1.49 -16.43 -14.47
C THR A 401 -1.43 -15.17 -13.62
N TRP A 402 -1.00 -15.27 -12.35
CA TRP A 402 -0.96 -14.19 -11.40
C TRP A 402 0.45 -13.64 -11.16
N PRO A 403 0.62 -12.38 -10.77
CA PRO A 403 1.93 -11.80 -10.49
C PRO A 403 2.53 -12.39 -9.21
N SER A 404 3.84 -12.60 -9.22
CA SER A 404 4.56 -13.21 -8.11
C SER A 404 5.66 -12.32 -7.56
N THR A 405 5.72 -12.21 -6.23
CA THR A 405 6.82 -11.60 -5.50
C THR A 405 7.30 -12.56 -4.41
N TRP A 406 8.59 -12.90 -4.42
CA TRP A 406 9.22 -13.70 -3.38
C TRP A 406 9.82 -12.79 -2.33
N PHE A 407 9.42 -12.97 -1.08
CA PHE A 407 9.77 -12.06 0.02
C PHE A 407 10.42 -12.80 1.18
N VAL A 408 11.47 -12.20 1.73
CA VAL A 408 12.13 -12.64 2.96
C VAL A 408 12.21 -11.47 3.92
N PRO A 409 11.60 -11.55 5.11
CA PRO A 409 11.72 -10.52 6.14
C PRO A 409 13.10 -10.54 6.77
N LYS A 410 13.59 -9.40 7.25
CA LYS A 410 14.73 -9.35 8.16
C LYS A 410 14.36 -10.04 9.47
N LEU A 411 15.17 -11.02 9.88
CA LEU A 411 14.95 -11.76 11.12
C LEU A 411 15.73 -11.12 12.27
N THR A 412 15.09 -11.03 13.44
CA THR A 412 15.73 -10.56 14.69
C THR A 412 16.11 -11.72 15.61
N GLY A 413 15.73 -12.94 15.27
CA GLY A 413 15.92 -14.13 16.10
C GLY A 413 14.99 -14.21 17.33
N LYS A 414 14.01 -13.32 17.45
CA LYS A 414 13.10 -13.21 18.59
C LYS A 414 11.65 -13.03 18.18
N GLY A 415 10.72 -13.41 19.06
CA GLY A 415 9.29 -13.16 18.91
C GLY A 415 8.73 -13.59 17.53
N SER A 416 7.93 -12.73 16.93
CA SER A 416 7.36 -12.93 15.61
C SER A 416 8.39 -12.96 14.49
N PHE A 417 9.60 -12.47 14.72
CA PHE A 417 10.70 -12.43 13.75
C PHE A 417 11.82 -13.41 14.08
N LYS A 418 11.50 -14.49 14.79
CA LYS A 418 12.45 -15.57 15.11
C LYS A 418 12.90 -16.33 13.86
N ASP A 419 11.97 -16.60 12.97
CA ASP A 419 12.15 -17.25 11.68
C ASP A 419 11.02 -16.83 10.71
N ILE A 420 11.13 -17.17 9.44
CA ILE A 420 10.15 -16.76 8.41
C ILE A 420 8.76 -17.37 8.67
N TYR A 421 8.70 -18.60 9.17
CA TYR A 421 7.43 -19.20 9.57
C TYR A 421 6.72 -18.38 10.65
N SER A 422 7.47 -17.91 11.66
CA SER A 422 6.92 -17.11 12.74
C SER A 422 6.36 -15.77 12.25
N VAL A 423 6.98 -15.15 11.24
CA VAL A 423 6.44 -13.94 10.58
C VAL A 423 5.10 -14.26 9.94
N MET A 424 5.05 -15.30 9.11
CA MET A 424 3.81 -15.71 8.44
C MET A 424 2.71 -16.09 9.42
N TYR A 425 3.05 -16.85 10.47
CA TYR A 425 2.10 -17.29 11.49
C TYR A 425 1.49 -16.14 12.29
N ASN A 426 2.29 -15.11 12.58
CA ASN A 426 1.86 -13.96 13.39
C ASN A 426 1.33 -12.79 12.54
N TRP A 427 1.40 -12.89 11.20
CA TRP A 427 0.81 -11.87 10.33
C TRP A 427 -0.71 -11.93 10.42
N GLY A 428 -1.33 -11.01 11.11
CA GLY A 428 -2.73 -11.07 11.51
C GLY A 428 -3.77 -10.84 10.41
N ALA A 429 -3.41 -10.98 9.12
CA ALA A 429 -4.29 -10.75 7.99
C ALA A 429 -3.90 -11.61 6.77
N ASN A 430 -4.83 -11.74 5.81
CA ASN A 430 -4.57 -12.36 4.52
C ASN A 430 -3.80 -11.44 3.55
N HIS A 431 -3.90 -10.11 3.73
CA HIS A 431 -3.30 -9.13 2.84
C HIS A 431 -2.20 -8.31 3.52
N ALA A 432 -1.34 -7.73 2.70
CA ALA A 432 -0.35 -6.73 3.06
C ALA A 432 -0.22 -5.70 1.93
N ALA A 433 0.09 -4.47 2.27
CA ALA A 433 0.65 -3.50 1.34
C ALA A 433 2.17 -3.67 1.30
N LEU A 434 2.76 -3.76 0.10
CA LEU A 434 4.20 -3.74 -0.07
C LEU A 434 4.64 -2.40 -0.64
N SER A 435 5.55 -1.74 0.05
CA SER A 435 6.19 -0.49 -0.33
C SER A 435 7.66 -0.71 -0.66
N TYR A 436 8.17 0.01 -1.66
CA TYR A 436 9.61 0.03 -1.94
C TYR A 436 10.39 0.77 -0.85
N GLY A 437 11.55 0.22 -0.49
CA GLY A 437 12.43 0.76 0.54
C GLY A 437 12.15 0.22 1.95
N HIS A 438 13.10 0.47 2.84
CA HIS A 438 12.95 0.26 4.27
C HIS A 438 12.40 1.55 4.89
N ILE A 439 11.06 1.68 4.92
CA ILE A 439 10.35 2.91 5.29
C ILE A 439 9.74 2.89 6.69
N TRP A 440 10.15 1.93 7.51
CA TRP A 440 9.59 1.71 8.84
C TRP A 440 9.61 2.96 9.75
N LYS A 441 10.72 3.74 9.68
CA LYS A 441 10.86 4.96 10.49
C LYS A 441 9.71 5.93 10.22
N ASP A 442 9.46 6.17 8.93
CA ASP A 442 8.40 7.08 8.49
C ASP A 442 7.01 6.50 8.80
N LEU A 443 6.81 5.18 8.59
CA LEU A 443 5.54 4.51 8.90
C LEU A 443 5.20 4.57 10.39
N ILE A 444 6.15 4.29 11.28
CA ILE A 444 5.92 4.36 12.73
C ILE A 444 5.66 5.80 13.17
N THR A 445 6.39 6.78 12.62
CA THR A 445 6.15 8.19 12.94
C THR A 445 4.77 8.64 12.46
N LEU A 446 4.36 8.30 11.24
CA LEU A 446 3.03 8.58 10.72
C LEU A 446 1.94 7.92 11.59
N SER A 447 2.11 6.64 11.89
CA SER A 447 1.19 5.87 12.73
C SER A 447 1.04 6.50 14.12
N SER A 448 2.15 6.92 14.74
CA SER A 448 2.16 7.63 16.03
C SER A 448 1.45 8.97 15.98
N MET A 449 1.58 9.73 14.88
CA MET A 449 0.84 10.99 14.66
C MET A 449 -0.67 10.76 14.60
N LEU A 450 -1.08 9.67 13.94
CA LEU A 450 -2.47 9.25 13.81
C LEU A 450 -2.99 8.55 15.07
N ARG A 451 -2.11 8.31 16.05
CA ARG A 451 -2.40 7.59 17.28
C ARG A 451 -2.84 6.13 17.05
N ILE A 452 -2.21 5.49 16.06
CA ILE A 452 -2.33 4.07 15.74
C ILE A 452 -1.08 3.37 16.29
N PRO A 453 -1.20 2.47 17.29
CA PRO A 453 -0.05 1.78 17.85
C PRO A 453 0.50 0.73 16.89
N VAL A 454 1.80 0.47 16.98
CA VAL A 454 2.44 -0.63 16.26
C VAL A 454 2.36 -1.90 17.09
N SER A 455 1.93 -3.01 16.51
CA SER A 455 1.74 -4.29 17.21
C SER A 455 2.74 -5.38 16.77
N MET A 456 3.46 -5.16 15.68
CA MET A 456 4.46 -6.10 15.15
C MET A 456 5.45 -5.35 14.28
N HIS A 457 6.75 -5.45 14.61
CA HIS A 457 7.82 -4.88 13.79
C HIS A 457 9.16 -5.60 14.02
N ASN A 458 10.07 -5.49 13.05
CA ASN A 458 11.42 -6.07 13.09
C ASN A 458 12.54 -5.00 13.09
N VAL A 459 12.25 -3.85 13.65
CA VAL A 459 13.15 -2.69 13.65
C VAL A 459 13.72 -2.41 15.04
N SER A 460 14.83 -1.68 15.10
CA SER A 460 15.45 -1.32 16.37
C SER A 460 14.61 -0.30 17.12
N GLU A 461 14.29 -0.60 18.37
CA GLU A 461 13.53 0.28 19.25
C GLU A 461 14.22 1.63 19.49
N ASP A 462 15.56 1.66 19.50
CA ASP A 462 16.39 2.85 19.75
C ASP A 462 16.22 3.92 18.65
N GLU A 463 15.74 3.51 17.48
CA GLU A 463 15.55 4.40 16.32
C GLU A 463 14.10 4.86 16.15
N ILE A 464 13.17 4.40 16.99
CA ILE A 464 11.75 4.75 16.89
C ILE A 464 11.54 6.20 17.33
N PHE A 465 10.97 7.00 16.43
CA PHE A 465 10.62 8.40 16.67
C PHE A 465 9.11 8.56 16.81
N ARG A 466 8.67 8.95 18.02
CA ARG A 466 7.28 9.02 18.45
C ARG A 466 7.08 10.16 19.46
N PRO A 467 5.83 10.53 19.81
CA PRO A 467 5.62 11.55 20.83
C PRO A 467 6.29 11.19 22.16
N SER A 468 6.98 12.15 22.75
CA SER A 468 7.76 11.93 24.00
C SER A 468 6.90 11.44 25.16
N ALA A 469 5.62 11.79 25.20
CA ALA A 469 4.67 11.36 26.22
C ALA A 469 4.45 9.84 26.26
N TRP A 470 4.70 9.11 25.14
CA TRP A 470 4.52 7.65 25.10
C TRP A 470 5.40 6.92 26.11
N SER A 471 6.61 7.43 26.38
CA SER A 471 7.51 6.85 27.38
C SER A 471 6.95 6.83 28.81
N ALA A 472 6.01 7.71 29.15
CA ALA A 472 5.33 7.69 30.45
C ALA A 472 4.43 6.46 30.66
N PHE A 473 4.08 5.76 29.58
CA PHE A 473 3.27 4.55 29.62
C PHE A 473 4.10 3.26 29.69
N GLY A 474 5.42 3.35 29.74
CA GLY A 474 6.37 2.27 29.83
C GLY A 474 7.55 2.44 28.88
N THR A 475 8.72 1.88 29.26
CA THR A 475 9.95 2.01 28.49
C THR A 475 10.61 0.67 28.15
N GLN A 476 10.14 -0.44 28.73
CA GLN A 476 10.70 -1.76 28.51
C GLN A 476 10.02 -2.56 27.37
N ASP A 477 8.78 -2.20 27.07
CA ASP A 477 7.97 -2.82 26.03
C ASP A 477 7.28 -1.70 25.27
N LEU A 478 7.89 -1.30 24.14
CA LEU A 478 7.43 -0.15 23.38
C LEU A 478 6.08 -0.40 22.71
N GLU A 479 5.79 -1.60 22.23
CA GLU A 479 4.50 -1.93 21.62
C GLU A 479 3.36 -1.76 22.62
N SER A 480 3.53 -2.31 23.82
CA SER A 480 2.54 -2.15 24.91
C SER A 480 2.42 -0.71 25.41
N SER A 481 3.53 0.02 25.43
CA SER A 481 3.56 1.45 25.78
C SER A 481 2.80 2.28 24.75
N ASP A 482 3.06 2.08 23.48
CA ASP A 482 2.37 2.76 22.37
C ASP A 482 0.87 2.48 22.40
N TYR A 483 0.50 1.24 22.63
CA TYR A 483 -0.91 0.86 22.78
C TYR A 483 -1.59 1.62 23.92
N ARG A 484 -0.98 1.63 25.10
CA ARG A 484 -1.55 2.33 26.28
C ARG A 484 -1.65 3.83 26.04
N ALA A 485 -0.64 4.43 25.42
CA ALA A 485 -0.63 5.84 25.08
C ALA A 485 -1.74 6.17 24.06
N CYS A 486 -1.79 5.46 22.94
CA CYS A 486 -2.80 5.69 21.89
C CYS A 486 -4.22 5.51 22.42
N LYS A 487 -4.45 4.49 23.26
CA LYS A 487 -5.76 4.28 23.91
C LYS A 487 -6.14 5.43 24.85
N ASN A 488 -5.18 5.97 25.60
CA ASN A 488 -5.43 7.04 26.54
C ASN A 488 -5.69 8.39 25.84
N TYR A 489 -4.96 8.68 24.76
CA TYR A 489 -5.12 9.92 24.00
C TYR A 489 -6.29 9.86 23.01
N GLY A 490 -6.77 8.67 22.65
CA GLY A 490 -7.79 8.48 21.63
C GLY A 490 -7.31 8.82 20.20
N PRO A 491 -8.15 8.65 19.18
CA PRO A 491 -7.82 8.94 17.79
C PRO A 491 -7.55 10.43 17.54
N LEU A 492 -6.78 10.74 16.50
CA LEU A 492 -6.34 12.13 16.23
C LEU A 492 -7.51 13.09 16.01
N TYR A 493 -8.58 12.65 15.35
CA TYR A 493 -9.76 13.46 15.03
C TYR A 493 -11.02 13.04 15.80
N GLY A 494 -10.89 12.12 16.73
CA GLY A 494 -12.02 11.68 17.56
C GLY A 494 -12.49 12.76 18.54
N HIS A 495 -13.71 12.63 18.99
CA HIS A 495 -14.25 13.48 20.04
C HIS A 495 -13.57 13.14 21.39
N HIS A 496 -13.04 14.13 22.04
CA HIS A 496 -12.43 14.04 23.38
C HIS A 496 -13.44 14.40 24.48
#